data_59d693dfefaa10b9e555179c7ee6fa10
#
_entry.id   59d693dfefaa10b9e555179c7ee6fa10
#
_cell.length_a   1.000
_cell.length_b   1.000
_cell.length_c   1.000
_cell.angle_alpha   90.00
_cell.angle_beta   90.00
_cell.angle_gamma   90.00
#
_symmetry.space_group_name_H-M   'P 1'
#
loop_
_entity.id
_entity.type
_entity.pdbx_description
1 polymer ?
#
loop_
_entity_poly.entity_id
_entity_poly.type
_entity_poly.pdbx_seq_one_letter_code
_entity_poly.pdbx_strand_id
1 'polypeptide(L)'
;FRRISYVILPLVILSFVLIGIFCYLIVLYSTRMPSFPRDARLYEAPQNLAPLVLAKNVYNQSFDKTGLKEETGPLKFKYMVQATILDLIDRGHLTYRQEGDSNILTRIEKEGLSSFEVSFLDMLFDGRMEIRDTEMFSRYYLDKDALEKQFKSARTSYEREAIRSQGKRVKYQFTNDGYQVAKGVEKEEFALGLPKIYRDFSPKEKTFNILGVAALVLSMVLCILSTLFLFAAFGSGLGFYYIL
;
A
#
# COMPACT_ATOMS: atom_id res chain seq x y z
N PHE A 1 37.93 -30.64 19.18
CA PHE A 1 38.02 -29.65 18.08
C PHE A 1 37.35 -30.17 16.80
N ARG A 2 37.75 -31.32 16.26
CA ARG A 2 37.18 -31.85 15.01
C ARG A 2 35.64 -31.98 15.03
N ARG A 3 35.02 -32.49 16.07
CA ARG A 3 33.53 -32.67 16.10
C ARG A 3 32.76 -31.35 16.18
N ILE A 4 33.25 -30.38 16.92
CA ILE A 4 32.62 -29.05 17.05
C ILE A 4 32.77 -28.28 15.73
N SER A 5 33.92 -28.36 15.08
CA SER A 5 34.17 -27.74 13.79
C SER A 5 33.27 -28.28 12.68
N TYR A 6 32.93 -29.57 12.69
CA TYR A 6 32.03 -30.17 11.70
C TYR A 6 30.57 -29.68 11.81
N VAL A 7 30.17 -29.16 12.95
CA VAL A 7 28.81 -28.62 13.15
C VAL A 7 28.77 -27.10 12.95
N ILE A 8 29.73 -26.38 13.51
CA ILE A 8 29.74 -24.90 13.48
C ILE A 8 30.08 -24.37 12.08
N LEU A 9 31.07 -24.95 11.42
CA LEU A 9 31.51 -24.47 10.12
C LEU A 9 30.41 -24.49 9.05
N PRO A 10 29.62 -25.58 8.86
CA PRO A 10 28.51 -25.56 7.92
C PRO A 10 27.38 -24.59 8.31
N LEU A 11 27.12 -24.37 9.61
CA LEU A 11 26.16 -23.38 10.08
C LEU A 11 26.56 -21.94 9.72
N VAL A 12 27.85 -21.61 9.90
CA VAL A 12 28.40 -20.31 9.52
C VAL A 12 28.32 -20.10 8.00
N ILE A 13 28.75 -21.11 7.23
CA ILE A 13 28.67 -21.04 5.76
C ILE A 13 27.23 -20.85 5.30
N LEU A 14 26.29 -21.60 5.88
CA LEU A 14 24.87 -21.47 5.55
C LEU A 14 24.34 -20.05 5.85
N SER A 15 24.73 -19.45 6.99
CA SER A 15 24.38 -18.07 7.34
C SER A 15 24.87 -17.07 6.30
N PHE A 16 26.13 -17.20 5.83
CA PHE A 16 26.65 -16.31 4.79
C PHE A 16 25.95 -16.47 3.46
N VAL A 17 25.60 -17.69 3.06
CA VAL A 17 24.83 -17.96 1.83
C VAL A 17 23.43 -17.29 1.92
N LEU A 18 22.75 -17.42 3.06
CA LEU A 18 21.44 -16.81 3.27
C LEU A 18 21.49 -15.28 3.25
N ILE A 19 22.52 -14.68 3.85
CA ILE A 19 22.76 -13.23 3.79
C ILE A 19 23.02 -12.80 2.33
N GLY A 20 23.83 -13.55 1.58
CA GLY A 20 24.08 -13.28 0.16
C GLY A 20 22.81 -13.29 -0.68
N ILE A 21 21.93 -14.26 -0.49
CA ILE A 21 20.61 -14.34 -1.14
C ILE A 21 19.76 -13.10 -0.79
N PHE A 22 19.75 -12.71 0.48
CA PHE A 22 18.99 -11.54 0.92
C PHE A 22 19.52 -10.24 0.30
N CYS A 23 20.85 -10.04 0.29
CA CYS A 23 21.47 -8.89 -0.37
C CYS A 23 21.14 -8.83 -1.88
N TYR A 24 21.22 -9.99 -2.55
CA TYR A 24 20.83 -10.10 -3.95
C TYR A 24 19.37 -9.69 -4.19
N LEU A 25 18.45 -10.12 -3.33
CA LEU A 25 17.04 -9.76 -3.42
C LEU A 25 16.79 -8.27 -3.15
N ILE A 26 17.54 -7.66 -2.21
CA ILE A 26 17.49 -6.20 -1.97
C ILE A 26 17.93 -5.45 -3.22
N VAL A 27 19.03 -5.86 -3.85
CA VAL A 27 19.55 -5.24 -5.07
C VAL A 27 18.51 -5.35 -6.19
N LEU A 28 17.94 -6.52 -6.41
CA LEU A 28 16.85 -6.72 -7.37
C LEU A 28 15.64 -5.83 -7.07
N TYR A 29 15.36 -5.57 -5.79
CA TYR A 29 14.26 -4.69 -5.39
C TYR A 29 14.58 -3.22 -5.63
N SER A 30 15.80 -2.79 -5.33
CA SER A 30 16.23 -1.38 -5.44
C SER A 30 16.45 -0.91 -6.89
N THR A 31 16.79 -1.81 -7.81
CA THR A 31 17.04 -1.48 -9.22
C THR A 31 15.76 -1.28 -10.06
N ARG A 32 14.59 -1.24 -9.43
CA ARG A 32 13.29 -1.21 -10.15
C ARG A 32 12.79 0.14 -10.55
N MET A 33 13.28 1.20 -9.94
CA MET A 33 12.93 2.54 -10.36
C MET A 33 13.87 2.96 -11.48
N PRO A 34 13.36 3.22 -12.71
CA PRO A 34 14.18 3.88 -13.70
C PRO A 34 14.63 5.21 -13.10
N SER A 35 15.93 5.38 -12.94
CA SER A 35 16.47 6.68 -12.55
C SER A 35 16.21 7.65 -13.70
N PHE A 36 15.45 8.72 -13.45
CA PHE A 36 15.37 9.79 -14.40
C PHE A 36 16.80 10.31 -14.69
N PRO A 37 17.15 10.56 -15.95
CA PRO A 37 18.40 11.20 -16.27
C PRO A 37 18.54 12.49 -15.44
N ARG A 38 19.69 12.70 -14.78
CA ARG A 38 19.92 13.87 -13.93
C ARG A 38 19.73 15.20 -14.69
N ASP A 39 19.81 15.17 -15.99
CA ASP A 39 19.74 16.31 -16.90
C ASP A 39 18.34 16.49 -17.52
N ALA A 40 17.36 15.63 -17.17
CA ALA A 40 16.00 15.78 -17.66
C ALA A 40 15.36 17.03 -17.08
N ARG A 41 15.32 18.10 -17.90
CA ARG A 41 14.59 19.33 -17.58
C ARG A 41 13.21 19.25 -18.24
N LEU A 42 12.19 19.03 -17.44
CA LEU A 42 10.81 19.11 -17.89
C LEU A 42 10.35 20.57 -17.75
N TYR A 43 10.24 21.27 -18.85
CA TYR A 43 9.75 22.67 -18.89
C TYR A 43 8.22 22.73 -18.92
N GLU A 44 7.58 21.66 -19.36
CA GLU A 44 6.12 21.52 -19.43
C GLU A 44 5.71 20.17 -18.89
N ALA A 45 4.49 20.06 -18.35
CA ALA A 45 3.92 18.78 -18.00
C ALA A 45 3.84 17.91 -19.27
N PRO A 46 4.47 16.72 -19.30
CA PRO A 46 4.62 15.94 -20.54
C PRO A 46 3.28 15.50 -21.12
N GLN A 47 2.24 15.42 -20.30
CA GLN A 47 0.87 15.12 -20.71
C GLN A 47 -0.12 15.62 -19.65
N ASN A 48 -1.31 16.01 -20.07
CA ASN A 48 -2.40 16.37 -19.17
C ASN A 48 -3.11 15.09 -18.73
N LEU A 49 -2.52 14.37 -17.77
CA LEU A 49 -3.04 13.10 -17.25
C LEU A 49 -3.95 13.36 -16.06
N ALA A 50 -5.07 12.64 -16.05
CA ALA A 50 -5.95 12.65 -14.88
C ALA A 50 -5.19 12.21 -13.60
N PRO A 51 -5.41 12.87 -12.46
CA PRO A 51 -4.64 12.64 -11.23
C PRO A 51 -4.63 11.19 -10.74
N LEU A 52 -5.72 10.45 -10.90
CA LEU A 52 -5.77 9.02 -10.53
C LEU A 52 -4.91 8.14 -11.46
N VAL A 53 -4.84 8.48 -12.75
CA VAL A 53 -3.96 7.81 -13.71
C VAL A 53 -2.50 8.08 -13.36
N LEU A 54 -2.17 9.33 -13.02
CA LEU A 54 -0.85 9.72 -12.55
C LEU A 54 -0.45 8.99 -11.26
N ALA A 55 -1.37 8.91 -10.30
CA ALA A 55 -1.16 8.20 -9.04
C ALA A 55 -0.85 6.71 -9.27
N LYS A 56 -1.55 6.07 -10.21
CA LYS A 56 -1.31 4.68 -10.57
C LYS A 56 0.02 4.52 -11.32
N ASN A 57 0.27 5.33 -12.35
CA ASN A 57 1.42 5.20 -13.22
C ASN A 57 2.74 5.57 -12.54
N VAL A 58 2.79 6.69 -11.78
CA VAL A 58 4.02 7.21 -11.16
C VAL A 58 4.27 6.60 -9.77
N TYR A 59 3.22 6.48 -8.95
CA TYR A 59 3.36 6.04 -7.55
C TYR A 59 2.95 4.58 -7.33
N ASN A 60 2.46 3.89 -8.37
CA ASN A 60 1.89 2.55 -8.30
C ASN A 60 0.83 2.40 -7.20
N GLN A 61 0.06 3.46 -6.99
CA GLN A 61 -1.00 3.47 -5.99
C GLN A 61 -2.36 3.30 -6.63
N SER A 62 -3.09 2.29 -6.16
CA SER A 62 -4.46 2.02 -6.59
C SER A 62 -5.44 2.68 -5.63
N PHE A 63 -6.51 3.25 -6.16
CA PHE A 63 -7.53 3.96 -5.40
C PHE A 63 -8.16 3.13 -4.29
N ASP A 64 -8.56 1.90 -4.59
CA ASP A 64 -9.18 0.95 -3.67
C ASP A 64 -8.27 0.57 -2.49
N LYS A 65 -6.99 0.32 -2.78
CA LYS A 65 -6.02 -0.13 -1.78
C LYS A 65 -5.51 1.02 -0.91
N THR A 66 -5.34 2.21 -1.51
CA THR A 66 -4.82 3.37 -0.79
C THR A 66 -5.86 3.92 0.19
N GLY A 67 -7.14 3.91 -0.17
CA GLY A 67 -8.22 4.36 0.72
C GLY A 67 -8.44 3.47 1.95
N LEU A 68 -7.98 2.21 1.92
CA LEU A 68 -8.12 1.27 3.03
C LEU A 68 -6.91 1.21 3.96
N LYS A 69 -5.77 1.74 3.53
CA LYS A 69 -4.55 1.75 4.33
C LYS A 69 -4.40 3.08 5.05
N GLU A 70 -4.10 3.01 6.34
CA GLU A 70 -3.61 4.18 7.05
C GLU A 70 -2.34 4.68 6.36
N GLU A 71 -2.37 5.89 5.89
CA GLU A 71 -1.37 6.84 5.36
C GLU A 71 0.11 6.38 5.19
N THR A 72 0.37 5.12 4.85
CA THR A 72 1.72 4.54 4.76
C THR A 72 2.35 4.58 3.36
N GLY A 73 1.69 5.21 2.38
CA GLY A 73 2.17 5.30 1.01
C GLY A 73 2.87 6.64 0.70
N PRO A 74 3.61 6.74 -0.42
CA PRO A 74 4.22 7.98 -0.87
C PRO A 74 3.18 9.07 -1.20
N LEU A 75 1.97 8.68 -1.56
CA LEU A 75 0.85 9.58 -1.83
C LEU A 75 -0.33 9.23 -0.92
N LYS A 76 -0.78 10.18 -0.11
CA LYS A 76 -1.92 9.99 0.79
C LYS A 76 -3.24 10.00 0.02
N PHE A 77 -4.20 9.15 0.43
CA PHE A 77 -5.51 9.05 -0.20
C PHE A 77 -6.21 10.40 -0.35
N LYS A 78 -6.18 11.23 0.69
CA LYS A 78 -6.78 12.56 0.67
C LYS A 78 -6.23 13.45 -0.46
N TYR A 79 -4.94 13.36 -0.78
CA TYR A 79 -4.35 14.15 -1.86
C TYR A 79 -4.75 13.63 -3.24
N MET A 80 -4.93 12.31 -3.38
CA MET A 80 -5.49 11.74 -4.62
C MET A 80 -6.90 12.25 -4.87
N VAL A 81 -7.75 12.23 -3.84
CA VAL A 81 -9.13 12.75 -3.91
C VAL A 81 -9.14 14.24 -4.21
N GLN A 82 -8.38 15.04 -3.45
CA GLN A 82 -8.30 16.49 -3.64
C GLN A 82 -7.83 16.87 -5.06
N ALA A 83 -6.76 16.24 -5.54
CA ALA A 83 -6.26 16.49 -6.89
C ALA A 83 -7.30 16.15 -7.97
N THR A 84 -8.02 15.03 -7.80
CA THR A 84 -9.08 14.63 -8.73
C THR A 84 -10.25 15.60 -8.71
N ILE A 85 -10.68 16.07 -7.53
CA ILE A 85 -11.74 17.08 -7.41
C ILE A 85 -11.31 18.38 -8.09
N LEU A 86 -10.09 18.85 -7.85
CA LEU A 86 -9.56 20.09 -8.46
C LEU A 86 -9.48 19.98 -9.98
N ASP A 87 -9.02 18.86 -10.51
CA ASP A 87 -8.98 18.60 -11.95
C ASP A 87 -10.40 18.60 -12.57
N LEU A 88 -11.37 17.98 -11.90
CA LEU A 88 -12.76 17.97 -12.34
C LEU A 88 -13.43 19.35 -12.27
N ILE A 89 -13.03 20.20 -11.32
CA ILE A 89 -13.46 21.60 -11.23
C ILE A 89 -12.85 22.39 -12.41
N ASP A 90 -11.56 22.25 -12.66
CA ASP A 90 -10.87 22.95 -13.74
C ASP A 90 -11.47 22.61 -15.11
N ARG A 91 -11.81 21.34 -15.33
CA ARG A 91 -12.49 20.87 -16.55
C ARG A 91 -13.99 21.21 -16.60
N GLY A 92 -14.55 21.78 -15.54
CA GLY A 92 -15.95 22.22 -15.46
C GLY A 92 -16.97 21.11 -15.29
N HIS A 93 -16.58 19.95 -14.74
CA HIS A 93 -17.47 18.84 -14.35
C HIS A 93 -17.99 18.97 -12.92
N LEU A 94 -17.30 19.78 -12.11
CA LEU A 94 -17.69 20.15 -10.76
C LEU A 94 -17.67 21.65 -10.59
N THR A 95 -18.55 22.18 -9.73
CA THR A 95 -18.43 23.55 -9.21
C THR A 95 -18.25 23.50 -7.70
N TYR A 96 -17.59 24.53 -7.21
CA TYR A 96 -17.29 24.72 -5.81
C TYR A 96 -17.86 26.05 -5.36
N ARG A 97 -18.60 26.05 -4.25
CA ARG A 97 -19.18 27.24 -3.61
C ARG A 97 -18.92 27.17 -2.11
N GLN A 98 -18.49 28.26 -1.54
CA GLN A 98 -18.41 28.39 -0.09
C GLN A 98 -19.74 28.96 0.45
N GLU A 99 -20.30 28.29 1.46
CA GLU A 99 -21.52 28.73 2.14
C GLU A 99 -21.29 28.69 3.65
N GLY A 100 -21.02 29.84 4.24
CA GLY A 100 -20.60 29.94 5.64
C GLY A 100 -19.27 29.22 5.88
N ASP A 101 -19.25 28.29 6.84
CA ASP A 101 -18.10 27.49 7.19
C ASP A 101 -18.00 26.17 6.39
N SER A 102 -18.94 25.91 5.49
CA SER A 102 -18.99 24.69 4.70
C SER A 102 -18.70 24.95 3.24
N ASN A 103 -18.07 24.00 2.59
CA ASN A 103 -17.82 24.04 1.16
C ASN A 103 -18.80 23.08 0.47
N ILE A 104 -19.46 23.59 -0.55
CA ILE A 104 -20.47 22.85 -1.31
C ILE A 104 -19.86 22.50 -2.67
N LEU A 105 -19.91 21.22 -3.01
CA LEU A 105 -19.57 20.69 -4.32
C LEU A 105 -20.83 20.33 -5.06
N THR A 106 -20.95 20.78 -6.30
CA THR A 106 -22.08 20.47 -7.18
C THR A 106 -21.58 19.79 -8.43
N ARG A 107 -22.17 18.66 -8.78
CA ARG A 107 -21.89 17.92 -10.02
C ARG A 107 -22.60 18.60 -11.20
N ILE A 108 -21.86 18.79 -12.29
CA ILE A 108 -22.39 19.31 -13.54
C ILE A 108 -22.50 18.16 -14.53
N GLU A 109 -23.68 17.98 -15.14
CA GLU A 109 -23.87 17.04 -16.23
C GLU A 109 -23.24 17.60 -17.51
N LYS A 110 -22.02 17.16 -17.78
CA LYS A 110 -21.23 17.52 -18.96
C LYS A 110 -20.60 16.26 -19.53
N GLU A 111 -20.65 16.13 -20.84
CA GLU A 111 -19.96 15.04 -21.53
C GLU A 111 -18.42 15.14 -21.41
N GLY A 112 -17.74 14.03 -21.56
CA GLY A 112 -16.28 13.98 -21.57
C GLY A 112 -15.63 13.40 -20.29
N LEU A 113 -16.45 12.81 -19.39
CA LEU A 113 -15.93 12.04 -18.25
C LEU A 113 -15.49 10.64 -18.66
N SER A 114 -14.35 10.21 -18.19
CA SER A 114 -13.89 8.82 -18.28
C SER A 114 -14.71 7.89 -17.38
N SER A 115 -14.73 6.60 -17.68
CA SER A 115 -15.52 5.63 -16.90
C SER A 115 -15.11 5.57 -15.42
N PHE A 116 -13.83 5.77 -15.10
CA PHE A 116 -13.36 5.81 -13.72
C PHE A 116 -13.75 7.10 -13.00
N GLU A 117 -13.86 8.23 -13.74
CA GLU A 117 -14.29 9.50 -13.17
C GLU A 117 -15.77 9.47 -12.82
N VAL A 118 -16.59 8.85 -13.67
CA VAL A 118 -18.00 8.60 -13.35
C VAL A 118 -18.11 7.76 -12.08
N SER A 119 -17.38 6.63 -12.00
CA SER A 119 -17.39 5.78 -10.81
C SER A 119 -16.87 6.51 -9.56
N PHE A 120 -15.87 7.37 -9.70
CA PHE A 120 -15.36 8.21 -8.62
C PHE A 120 -16.42 9.21 -8.13
N LEU A 121 -17.11 9.91 -9.05
CA LEU A 121 -18.16 10.84 -8.71
C LEU A 121 -19.36 10.14 -8.05
N ASP A 122 -19.71 8.94 -8.51
CA ASP A 122 -20.78 8.16 -7.89
C ASP A 122 -20.44 7.73 -6.46
N MET A 123 -19.17 7.40 -6.19
CA MET A 123 -18.69 7.16 -4.83
C MET A 123 -18.68 8.43 -3.97
N LEU A 124 -18.29 9.57 -4.55
CA LEU A 124 -18.14 10.83 -3.85
C LEU A 124 -19.51 11.42 -3.44
N PHE A 125 -20.48 11.40 -4.38
CA PHE A 125 -21.78 12.07 -4.26
C PHE A 125 -22.89 11.15 -3.73
N ASP A 126 -22.72 9.82 -3.78
CA ASP A 126 -23.76 8.85 -3.40
C ASP A 126 -25.11 9.10 -4.09
N GLY A 127 -25.07 9.37 -5.41
CA GLY A 127 -26.23 9.65 -6.22
C GLY A 127 -26.86 11.04 -6.05
N ARG A 128 -26.30 11.90 -5.22
CA ARG A 128 -26.75 13.30 -5.05
C ARG A 128 -26.08 14.19 -6.09
N MET A 129 -26.69 15.32 -6.40
CA MET A 129 -26.12 16.32 -7.31
C MET A 129 -25.27 17.36 -6.57
N GLU A 130 -25.52 17.53 -5.28
CA GLU A 130 -24.86 18.51 -4.42
C GLU A 130 -24.55 17.89 -3.07
N ILE A 131 -23.33 18.12 -2.58
CA ILE A 131 -22.86 17.63 -1.27
C ILE A 131 -22.00 18.68 -0.58
N ARG A 132 -22.00 18.66 0.75
CA ARG A 132 -21.02 19.39 1.56
C ARG A 132 -19.71 18.61 1.63
N ASP A 133 -18.62 19.31 1.87
CA ASP A 133 -17.30 18.70 2.06
C ASP A 133 -17.28 17.64 3.18
N THR A 134 -18.06 17.85 4.25
CA THR A 134 -18.25 16.91 5.36
C THR A 134 -19.05 15.65 4.99
N GLU A 135 -19.73 15.67 3.86
CA GLU A 135 -20.58 14.57 3.37
C GLU A 135 -19.93 13.73 2.27
N MET A 136 -18.70 14.09 1.87
CA MET A 136 -17.95 13.31 0.89
C MET A 136 -17.78 11.87 1.37
N PHE A 137 -18.06 10.92 0.48
CA PHE A 137 -17.98 9.49 0.80
C PHE A 137 -18.83 9.06 2.00
N SER A 138 -19.91 9.77 2.32
CA SER A 138 -20.76 9.51 3.49
C SER A 138 -21.23 8.06 3.61
N ARG A 139 -21.46 7.38 2.48
CA ARG A 139 -21.83 5.96 2.42
C ARG A 139 -20.77 5.03 3.03
N TYR A 140 -19.50 5.44 3.05
CA TYR A 140 -18.37 4.65 3.54
C TYR A 140 -17.84 5.16 4.88
N TYR A 141 -18.45 6.20 5.42
CA TYR A 141 -18.05 6.74 6.71
C TYR A 141 -18.74 5.99 7.85
N LEU A 142 -17.97 5.62 8.84
CA LEU A 142 -18.45 5.09 10.11
C LEU A 142 -17.89 5.93 11.24
N ASP A 143 -18.76 6.40 12.10
CA ASP A 143 -18.36 7.09 13.32
C ASP A 143 -17.69 6.08 14.26
N LYS A 144 -16.34 6.13 14.31
CA LYS A 144 -15.53 5.24 15.15
C LYS A 144 -15.87 5.36 16.62
N ASP A 145 -16.11 6.59 17.09
CA ASP A 145 -16.37 6.85 18.51
C ASP A 145 -17.74 6.29 18.92
N ALA A 146 -18.74 6.48 18.08
CA ALA A 146 -20.05 5.89 18.28
C ALA A 146 -20.01 4.35 18.27
N LEU A 147 -19.31 3.76 17.31
CA LEU A 147 -19.13 2.31 17.23
C LEU A 147 -18.34 1.75 18.39
N GLU A 148 -17.31 2.43 18.84
CA GLU A 148 -16.52 2.00 20.01
C GLU A 148 -17.34 2.06 21.29
N LYS A 149 -18.14 3.11 21.47
CA LYS A 149 -19.09 3.20 22.59
C LYS A 149 -20.12 2.06 22.54
N GLN A 150 -20.71 1.79 21.38
CA GLN A 150 -21.64 0.68 21.19
C GLN A 150 -20.96 -0.67 21.47
N PHE A 151 -19.73 -0.87 21.01
CA PHE A 151 -18.98 -2.10 21.23
C PHE A 151 -18.65 -2.32 22.72
N LYS A 152 -18.28 -1.25 23.45
CA LYS A 152 -18.04 -1.30 24.90
C LYS A 152 -19.33 -1.56 25.70
N SER A 153 -20.47 -1.05 25.24
CA SER A 153 -21.76 -1.27 25.87
C SER A 153 -22.42 -2.61 25.52
N ALA A 154 -21.95 -3.27 24.49
CA ALA A 154 -22.50 -4.55 24.02
C ALA A 154 -22.27 -5.66 25.08
N ARG A 155 -23.36 -6.24 25.55
CA ARG A 155 -23.36 -7.27 26.61
C ARG A 155 -23.16 -8.67 26.05
N THR A 156 -23.65 -8.91 24.84
CA THR A 156 -23.64 -10.24 24.20
C THR A 156 -22.59 -10.35 23.10
N SER A 157 -22.11 -11.56 22.84
CA SER A 157 -21.23 -11.85 21.71
C SER A 157 -21.90 -11.55 20.36
N TYR A 158 -23.21 -11.74 20.28
CA TYR A 158 -24.02 -11.46 19.10
C TYR A 158 -24.03 -9.94 18.77
N GLU A 159 -24.26 -9.08 19.76
CA GLU A 159 -24.20 -7.62 19.56
C GLU A 159 -22.83 -7.17 19.09
N ARG A 160 -21.76 -7.69 19.67
CA ARG A 160 -20.38 -7.38 19.25
C ARG A 160 -20.11 -7.81 17.81
N GLU A 161 -20.58 -8.99 17.40
CA GLU A 161 -20.42 -9.46 16.02
C GLU A 161 -21.27 -8.63 15.05
N ALA A 162 -22.47 -8.18 15.43
CA ALA A 162 -23.28 -7.28 14.64
C ALA A 162 -22.56 -5.94 14.35
N ILE A 163 -21.91 -5.36 15.36
CA ILE A 163 -21.12 -4.12 15.20
C ILE A 163 -19.91 -4.37 14.29
N ARG A 164 -19.19 -5.47 14.48
CA ARG A 164 -18.06 -5.85 13.60
C ARG A 164 -18.50 -6.08 12.16
N SER A 165 -19.66 -6.70 11.95
CA SER A 165 -20.21 -6.97 10.62
C SER A 165 -20.53 -5.67 9.86
N GLN A 166 -20.96 -4.63 10.57
CA GLN A 166 -21.17 -3.30 10.02
C GLN A 166 -19.87 -2.72 9.42
N GLY A 167 -18.77 -2.77 10.17
CA GLY A 167 -17.45 -2.33 9.70
C GLY A 167 -16.96 -3.15 8.50
N LYS A 168 -17.13 -4.49 8.55
CA LYS A 168 -16.77 -5.37 7.43
C LYS A 168 -17.59 -5.04 6.17
N ARG A 169 -18.88 -4.76 6.32
CA ARG A 169 -19.78 -4.43 5.21
C ARG A 169 -19.36 -3.13 4.53
N VAL A 170 -19.13 -2.06 5.29
CA VAL A 170 -18.69 -0.77 4.74
C VAL A 170 -17.34 -0.88 4.06
N LYS A 171 -16.39 -1.58 4.70
CA LYS A 171 -15.10 -1.88 4.07
C LYS A 171 -15.25 -2.65 2.76
N TYR A 172 -16.11 -3.66 2.72
CA TYR A 172 -16.37 -4.44 1.51
C TYR A 172 -16.98 -3.56 0.40
N GLN A 173 -17.98 -2.70 0.74
CA GLN A 173 -18.58 -1.76 -0.21
C GLN A 173 -17.52 -0.82 -0.78
N PHE A 174 -16.70 -0.18 0.08
CA PHE A 174 -15.62 0.69 -0.39
C PHE A 174 -14.64 -0.05 -1.30
N THR A 175 -14.27 -1.28 -0.94
CA THR A 175 -13.35 -2.08 -1.77
C THR A 175 -13.95 -2.39 -3.13
N ASN A 176 -15.22 -2.77 -3.18
CA ASN A 176 -15.90 -3.12 -4.43
C ASN A 176 -16.07 -1.92 -5.35
N ASP A 177 -16.57 -0.81 -4.82
CA ASP A 177 -16.81 0.40 -5.60
C ASP A 177 -15.48 1.06 -6.00
N GLY A 178 -14.51 1.12 -5.08
CA GLY A 178 -13.15 1.59 -5.36
C GLY A 178 -12.39 0.73 -6.38
N TYR A 179 -12.69 -0.57 -6.43
CA TYR A 179 -12.14 -1.45 -7.46
C TYR A 179 -12.64 -1.08 -8.86
N GLN A 180 -13.89 -0.61 -9.00
CA GLN A 180 -14.41 -0.13 -10.29
C GLN A 180 -13.64 1.11 -10.76
N VAL A 181 -13.36 2.04 -9.85
CA VAL A 181 -12.50 3.20 -10.14
C VAL A 181 -11.10 2.73 -10.57
N ALA A 182 -10.47 1.86 -9.77
CA ALA A 182 -9.12 1.36 -10.06
C ALA A 182 -9.04 0.62 -11.40
N LYS A 183 -10.03 -0.20 -11.72
CA LYS A 183 -10.12 -0.92 -13.00
C LYS A 183 -10.31 0.03 -14.18
N GLY A 184 -11.10 1.09 -14.00
CA GLY A 184 -11.26 2.13 -15.02
C GLY A 184 -9.97 2.90 -15.27
N VAL A 185 -9.22 3.22 -14.21
CA VAL A 185 -7.89 3.84 -14.30
C VAL A 185 -6.90 2.95 -15.05
N GLU A 186 -6.88 1.63 -14.79
CA GLU A 186 -6.02 0.69 -15.51
C GLU A 186 -6.36 0.59 -16.99
N LYS A 187 -7.64 0.68 -17.35
CA LYS A 187 -8.07 0.72 -18.76
C LYS A 187 -7.61 2.00 -19.45
N GLU A 188 -7.71 3.14 -18.78
CA GLU A 188 -7.28 4.43 -19.30
C GLU A 188 -5.75 4.45 -19.48
N GLU A 189 -4.99 3.98 -18.48
CA GLU A 189 -3.53 3.83 -18.55
C GLU A 189 -3.12 2.99 -19.78
N PHE A 190 -3.85 1.90 -20.03
CA PHE A 190 -3.60 1.04 -21.17
C PHE A 190 -3.98 1.72 -22.51
N ALA A 191 -5.12 2.42 -22.56
CA ALA A 191 -5.58 3.13 -23.77
C ALA A 191 -4.62 4.25 -24.17
N LEU A 192 -4.03 4.95 -23.19
CA LEU A 192 -3.05 6.01 -23.42
C LEU A 192 -1.66 5.47 -23.79
N GLY A 193 -1.44 4.16 -23.72
CA GLY A 193 -0.14 3.53 -24.03
C GLY A 193 0.98 3.99 -23.10
N LEU A 194 0.67 4.37 -21.85
CA LEU A 194 1.66 4.88 -20.92
C LEU A 194 2.72 3.83 -20.59
N PRO A 195 4.01 4.20 -20.56
CA PRO A 195 5.05 3.28 -20.18
C PRO A 195 4.88 2.89 -18.71
N LYS A 196 4.97 1.60 -18.41
CA LYS A 196 4.98 1.13 -17.02
C LYS A 196 6.28 1.56 -16.34
N ILE A 197 6.19 2.59 -15.50
CA ILE A 197 7.29 3.09 -14.69
C ILE A 197 7.60 2.10 -13.56
N TYR A 198 6.58 1.45 -13.03
CA TYR A 198 6.72 0.39 -12.01
C TYR A 198 6.52 -0.98 -12.63
N ARG A 199 7.47 -1.86 -12.37
CA ARG A 199 7.34 -3.26 -12.72
C ARG A 199 6.54 -3.97 -11.63
N ASP A 200 5.36 -4.47 -11.98
CA ASP A 200 4.61 -5.33 -11.07
C ASP A 200 5.42 -6.60 -10.75
N PHE A 201 5.44 -6.96 -9.47
CA PHE A 201 6.03 -8.22 -9.07
C PHE A 201 5.28 -9.39 -9.70
N SER A 202 5.95 -10.17 -10.50
CA SER A 202 5.40 -11.46 -10.91
C SER A 202 5.11 -12.31 -9.66
N PRO A 203 4.18 -13.26 -9.71
CA PRO A 203 3.95 -14.20 -8.59
C PRO A 203 5.22 -14.88 -8.12
N LYS A 204 6.15 -15.21 -9.06
CA LYS A 204 7.47 -15.79 -8.76
C LYS A 204 8.34 -14.83 -7.94
N GLU A 205 8.37 -13.55 -8.29
CA GLU A 205 9.15 -12.54 -7.56
C GLU A 205 8.60 -12.28 -6.15
N LYS A 206 7.27 -12.34 -5.97
CA LYS A 206 6.65 -12.28 -4.62
C LYS A 206 7.09 -13.46 -3.76
N THR A 207 7.12 -14.66 -4.34
CA THR A 207 7.59 -15.86 -3.67
C THR A 207 9.06 -15.73 -3.30
N PHE A 208 9.92 -15.22 -4.18
CA PHE A 208 11.33 -14.97 -3.89
C PHE A 208 11.55 -13.95 -2.78
N ASN A 209 10.73 -12.89 -2.71
CA ASN A 209 10.79 -11.93 -1.59
C ASN A 209 10.44 -12.57 -0.25
N ILE A 210 9.39 -13.41 -0.20
CA ILE A 210 8.99 -14.13 1.01
C ILE A 210 10.12 -15.07 1.42
N LEU A 211 10.70 -15.82 0.48
CA LEU A 211 11.85 -16.70 0.72
C LEU A 211 13.07 -15.92 1.22
N GLY A 212 13.32 -14.71 0.69
CA GLY A 212 14.42 -13.86 1.14
C GLY A 212 14.26 -13.40 2.58
N VAL A 213 13.06 -12.98 2.97
CA VAL A 213 12.75 -12.61 4.36
C VAL A 213 12.86 -13.83 5.28
N ALA A 214 12.34 -14.97 4.87
CA ALA A 214 12.46 -16.22 5.63
C ALA A 214 13.93 -16.64 5.80
N ALA A 215 14.75 -16.52 4.74
CA ALA A 215 16.19 -16.80 4.78
C ALA A 215 16.94 -15.88 5.75
N LEU A 216 16.57 -14.58 5.80
CA LEU A 216 17.16 -13.64 6.75
C LEU A 216 16.83 -14.01 8.20
N VAL A 217 15.56 -14.29 8.49
CA VAL A 217 15.12 -14.69 9.83
C VAL A 217 15.85 -15.97 10.25
N LEU A 218 15.92 -16.97 9.35
CA LEU A 218 16.63 -18.22 9.61
C LEU A 218 18.13 -17.99 9.87
N SER A 219 18.79 -17.10 9.11
CA SER A 219 20.20 -16.77 9.32
C SER A 219 20.45 -16.12 10.68
N MET A 220 19.53 -15.23 11.13
CA MET A 220 19.61 -14.64 12.48
C MET A 220 19.50 -15.71 13.58
N VAL A 221 18.52 -16.62 13.44
CA VAL A 221 18.37 -17.73 14.40
C VAL A 221 19.59 -18.63 14.45
N LEU A 222 20.15 -18.97 13.30
CA LEU A 222 21.37 -19.79 13.21
C LEU A 222 22.60 -19.10 13.82
N CYS A 223 22.74 -17.78 13.62
CA CYS A 223 23.79 -16.99 14.26
C CYS A 223 23.65 -16.99 15.78
N ILE A 224 22.46 -16.82 16.32
CA ILE A 224 22.20 -16.87 17.76
C ILE A 224 22.52 -18.25 18.31
N LEU A 225 22.06 -19.33 17.68
CA LEU A 225 22.29 -20.69 18.09
C LEU A 225 23.80 -21.03 18.07
N SER A 226 24.52 -20.62 17.02
CA SER A 226 25.97 -20.86 16.92
C SER A 226 26.73 -20.10 18.01
N THR A 227 26.31 -18.88 18.35
CA THR A 227 26.91 -18.09 19.43
C THR A 227 26.65 -18.74 20.80
N LEU A 228 25.41 -19.14 21.07
CA LEU A 228 25.06 -19.85 22.31
C LEU A 228 25.81 -21.17 22.44
N PHE A 229 25.98 -21.91 21.36
CA PHE A 229 26.77 -23.16 21.36
C PHE A 229 28.24 -22.91 21.65
N LEU A 230 28.83 -21.85 21.10
CA LEU A 230 30.20 -21.43 21.43
C LEU A 230 30.31 -21.06 22.91
N PHE A 231 29.41 -20.27 23.46
CA PHE A 231 29.39 -19.92 24.89
C PHE A 231 29.24 -21.14 25.78
N ALA A 232 28.41 -22.10 25.45
CA ALA A 232 28.25 -23.34 26.18
C ALA A 232 29.53 -24.20 26.12
N ALA A 233 30.21 -24.26 25.00
CA ALA A 233 31.48 -24.98 24.83
C ALA A 233 32.62 -24.32 25.63
N PHE A 234 32.69 -22.99 25.66
CA PHE A 234 33.66 -22.25 26.46
C PHE A 234 33.36 -22.31 27.96
N GLY A 235 32.07 -22.19 28.33
CA GLY A 235 31.63 -22.21 29.74
C GLY A 235 31.79 -23.58 30.41
N SER A 236 31.82 -24.66 29.63
CA SER A 236 32.06 -26.02 30.17
C SER A 236 33.53 -26.37 30.45
N GLY A 237 34.46 -25.40 30.32
CA GLY A 237 35.90 -25.64 30.50
C GLY A 237 36.58 -26.44 29.39
N LEU A 238 35.80 -27.06 28.50
CA LEU A 238 36.29 -27.82 27.36
C LEU A 238 36.93 -26.95 26.28
N GLY A 239 36.54 -25.65 26.21
CA GLY A 239 37.04 -24.69 25.23
C GLY A 239 38.52 -24.37 25.38
N PHE A 240 39.06 -24.36 26.60
CA PHE A 240 40.46 -24.07 26.86
C PHE A 240 41.39 -25.23 26.48
N TYR A 241 40.93 -26.48 26.57
CA TYR A 241 41.69 -27.68 26.19
C TYR A 241 41.79 -27.87 24.67
N TYR A 242 41.01 -27.15 23.89
CA TYR A 242 40.98 -27.33 22.44
C TYR A 242 41.64 -26.19 21.65
N ILE A 243 42.09 -25.11 22.32
CA ILE A 243 42.80 -23.98 21.68
C ILE A 243 44.32 -24.10 21.85
N LEU A 244 44.81 -24.92 22.80
CA LEU A 244 46.21 -25.30 22.96
C LEU A 244 46.47 -26.63 22.26
#